data_4225eb523a9591a16b3ba0a2839ba4bc
#
_entry.id   4225eb523a9591a16b3ba0a2839ba4bc
#
_cell.length_a   1.000
_cell.length_b   1.000
_cell.length_c   1.000
_cell.angle_alpha   90.00
_cell.angle_beta   90.00
_cell.angle_gamma   90.00
#
_symmetry.space_group_name_H-M   'P 1'
#
loop_
_entity.id
_entity.type
_entity.pdbx_description
1 polymer ?
#
loop_
_entity_poly.entity_id
_entity_poly.type
_entity_poly.pdbx_seq_one_letter_code
_entity_poly.pdbx_strand_id
1 'polypeptide(L)'
;MNRKIFGIITFGTFASVAVLCAAPVRAADAKTPYPSMAPLDQYLIADRNAEIALARTAAPLSISRDATVMVLGPHGYETAVAGKNDFVCMVERAWMNPFDSPEFWNPKNRSPICLNPPAARTVLPLTVMRTKLVLAGKSKEEVKESVKAAIEKKELPELEAGAMSYMMSKDAYLTDKGGHNMAHLMFYMPLGTVWGANVVDSSNEVSEPFPGSPLLLAPSYKGNPEPIDMFLMGTGVWSDGTAAPM
;
A
#
# COMPACT_ATOMS: atom_id res chain seq x y z
N MET A 1 -75.98 32.83 -58.12
CA MET A 1 -75.99 31.50 -57.58
C MET A 1 -74.72 31.38 -56.70
N ASN A 2 -74.89 31.70 -55.41
CA ASN A 2 -73.79 31.85 -54.45
C ASN A 2 -73.59 30.54 -53.67
N ARG A 3 -72.40 29.95 -53.71
CA ARG A 3 -72.00 28.93 -52.79
C ARG A 3 -70.96 29.46 -51.82
N LYS A 4 -71.32 29.56 -50.56
CA LYS A 4 -70.44 29.84 -49.43
C LYS A 4 -69.72 28.61 -49.08
N ILE A 5 -68.39 28.65 -49.00
CA ILE A 5 -67.53 27.60 -48.48
C ILE A 5 -67.15 27.99 -47.05
N PHE A 6 -67.54 27.16 -46.11
CA PHE A 6 -67.14 27.22 -44.69
C PHE A 6 -65.72 26.66 -44.50
N GLY A 7 -64.82 27.45 -44.06
CA GLY A 7 -63.48 27.02 -43.67
C GLY A 7 -63.45 26.59 -42.18
N ILE A 8 -63.07 25.41 -41.94
CA ILE A 8 -62.86 24.86 -40.57
C ILE A 8 -61.39 25.17 -40.18
N ILE A 9 -61.22 26.02 -39.14
CA ILE A 9 -59.92 26.26 -38.53
C ILE A 9 -59.68 25.23 -37.45
N THR A 10 -58.76 24.32 -37.69
CA THR A 10 -58.27 23.35 -36.69
C THR A 10 -57.16 24.00 -35.88
N PHE A 11 -57.36 24.21 -34.58
CA PHE A 11 -56.36 24.59 -33.63
C PHE A 11 -55.52 23.40 -33.27
N GLY A 12 -54.28 23.35 -33.74
CA GLY A 12 -53.26 22.39 -33.31
C GLY A 12 -52.62 22.83 -32.01
N THR A 13 -52.85 22.12 -30.94
CA THR A 13 -52.15 22.29 -29.66
C THR A 13 -50.77 21.66 -29.75
N PHE A 14 -49.72 22.52 -29.78
CA PHE A 14 -48.34 22.11 -29.63
C PHE A 14 -48.07 21.80 -28.17
N ALA A 15 -47.93 20.50 -27.81
CA ALA A 15 -47.42 20.08 -26.53
C ALA A 15 -45.88 20.19 -26.54
N SER A 16 -45.34 21.20 -25.85
CA SER A 16 -43.90 21.35 -25.64
C SER A 16 -43.44 20.33 -24.63
N VAL A 17 -42.72 19.30 -25.07
CA VAL A 17 -42.00 18.36 -24.20
C VAL A 17 -40.72 19.04 -23.72
N ALA A 18 -40.73 19.47 -22.46
CA ALA A 18 -39.50 19.94 -21.81
C ALA A 18 -38.62 18.74 -21.49
N VAL A 19 -37.56 18.51 -22.26
CA VAL A 19 -36.50 17.55 -21.93
C VAL A 19 -35.69 18.13 -20.79
N LEU A 20 -35.93 17.66 -19.57
CA LEU A 20 -35.02 17.91 -18.45
C LEU A 20 -33.71 17.18 -18.73
N CYS A 21 -32.69 17.89 -19.20
CA CYS A 21 -31.32 17.44 -19.17
C CYS A 21 -30.89 17.36 -17.69
N ALA A 22 -30.97 16.14 -17.09
CA ALA A 22 -30.31 15.88 -15.84
C ALA A 22 -28.79 15.98 -16.08
N ALA A 23 -28.18 17.07 -15.62
CA ALA A 23 -26.72 17.15 -15.59
C ALA A 23 -26.19 15.99 -14.76
N PRO A 24 -25.13 15.28 -15.19
CA PRO A 24 -24.53 14.23 -14.37
C PRO A 24 -24.08 14.89 -13.07
N VAL A 25 -24.62 14.44 -11.95
CA VAL A 25 -24.10 14.77 -10.62
C VAL A 25 -22.69 14.21 -10.60
N ARG A 26 -21.72 15.09 -10.79
CA ARG A 26 -20.32 14.77 -10.57
C ARG A 26 -20.22 14.34 -9.12
N ALA A 27 -19.88 13.07 -8.89
CA ALA A 27 -19.53 12.60 -7.56
C ALA A 27 -18.46 13.58 -7.05
N ALA A 28 -18.76 14.24 -5.92
CA ALA A 28 -17.80 15.12 -5.27
C ALA A 28 -16.56 14.26 -5.04
N ASP A 29 -15.41 14.65 -5.58
CA ASP A 29 -14.14 13.98 -5.33
C ASP A 29 -13.99 13.85 -3.82
N ALA A 30 -14.06 12.61 -3.32
CA ALA A 30 -13.88 12.34 -1.91
C ALA A 30 -12.48 12.88 -1.56
N LYS A 31 -12.44 13.98 -0.81
CA LYS A 31 -11.20 14.65 -0.45
C LYS A 31 -10.28 13.62 0.18
N THR A 32 -9.12 13.42 -0.44
CA THR A 32 -8.11 12.46 0.08
C THR A 32 -7.86 12.78 1.55
N PRO A 33 -8.02 11.83 2.47
CA PRO A 33 -7.93 12.08 3.91
C PRO A 33 -6.55 12.62 4.33
N TYR A 34 -5.51 12.25 3.59
CA TYR A 34 -4.12 12.65 3.82
C TYR A 34 -3.51 13.21 2.53
N PRO A 35 -3.80 14.48 2.17
CA PRO A 35 -3.39 15.06 0.89
C PRO A 35 -1.89 15.42 0.85
N SER A 36 -1.24 15.57 2.00
CA SER A 36 0.16 15.93 2.15
C SER A 36 0.76 15.33 3.41
N MET A 37 2.09 15.33 3.50
CA MET A 37 2.81 14.91 4.69
C MET A 37 2.44 15.78 5.89
N ALA A 38 2.11 15.14 7.01
CA ALA A 38 1.98 15.81 8.30
C ALA A 38 3.37 16.19 8.86
N PRO A 39 3.45 17.01 9.92
CA PRO A 39 4.70 17.22 10.65
C PRO A 39 5.39 15.91 11.03
N LEU A 40 6.72 15.87 10.90
CA LEU A 40 7.51 14.63 11.05
C LEU A 40 7.32 13.94 12.40
N ASP A 41 7.17 14.71 13.47
CA ASP A 41 6.95 14.21 14.83
C ASP A 41 5.74 13.27 14.94
N GLN A 42 4.72 13.44 14.08
CA GLN A 42 3.57 12.55 14.03
C GLN A 42 3.88 11.15 13.47
N TYR A 43 4.95 11.02 12.71
CA TYR A 43 5.41 9.73 12.18
C TYR A 43 6.40 9.03 13.11
N LEU A 44 7.06 9.77 13.98
CA LEU A 44 8.01 9.19 14.93
C LEU A 44 7.28 8.48 16.08
N ILE A 45 7.90 7.43 16.60
CA ILE A 45 7.52 6.82 17.87
C ILE A 45 8.50 7.37 18.91
N ALA A 46 8.01 8.20 19.83
CA ALA A 46 8.84 8.94 20.76
C ALA A 46 9.68 8.05 21.68
N ASP A 47 9.12 6.91 22.09
CA ASP A 47 9.86 5.92 22.87
C ASP A 47 10.55 4.93 21.92
N ARG A 48 11.88 5.03 21.86
CA ARG A 48 12.74 4.13 21.06
C ARG A 48 12.53 2.65 21.43
N ASN A 49 12.33 2.33 22.71
CA ASN A 49 12.10 0.96 23.14
C ASN A 49 10.73 0.44 22.70
N ALA A 50 9.72 1.31 22.67
CA ALA A 50 8.42 0.97 22.12
C ALA A 50 8.49 0.66 20.63
N GLU A 51 9.29 1.41 19.84
CA GLU A 51 9.48 1.12 18.42
C GLU A 51 10.24 -0.18 18.20
N ILE A 52 11.28 -0.46 18.99
CA ILE A 52 12.01 -1.73 18.95
C ILE A 52 11.07 -2.90 19.28
N ALA A 53 10.24 -2.77 20.31
CA ALA A 53 9.28 -3.79 20.69
C ALA A 53 8.27 -4.04 19.56
N LEU A 54 7.71 -2.98 19.01
CA LEU A 54 6.75 -3.06 17.90
C LEU A 54 7.37 -3.69 16.64
N ALA A 55 8.59 -3.30 16.26
CA ALA A 55 9.28 -3.90 15.13
C ALA A 55 9.44 -5.43 15.27
N ARG A 56 9.74 -5.90 16.47
CA ARG A 56 9.90 -7.33 16.77
C ARG A 56 8.61 -8.13 16.67
N THR A 57 7.43 -7.48 16.81
CA THR A 57 6.15 -8.17 16.63
C THR A 57 5.86 -8.58 15.19
N ALA A 58 6.68 -8.15 14.23
CA ALA A 58 6.50 -8.49 12.82
C ALA A 58 6.69 -9.98 12.51
N ALA A 59 7.53 -10.68 13.27
CA ALA A 59 7.89 -12.08 13.04
C ALA A 59 7.87 -12.89 14.34
N PRO A 60 7.78 -14.24 14.27
CA PRO A 60 7.90 -15.09 15.44
C PRO A 60 9.17 -14.80 16.25
N LEU A 61 9.09 -14.97 17.56
CA LEU A 61 10.20 -14.66 18.49
C LEU A 61 11.49 -15.42 18.12
N SER A 62 11.38 -16.63 17.58
CA SER A 62 12.52 -17.42 17.09
C SER A 62 13.35 -16.72 16.01
N ILE A 63 12.73 -15.77 15.30
CA ILE A 63 13.38 -14.94 14.27
C ILE A 63 13.69 -13.56 14.83
N SER A 64 12.68 -12.86 15.37
CA SER A 64 12.78 -11.44 15.71
C SER A 64 13.68 -11.16 16.91
N ARG A 65 13.89 -12.13 17.79
CA ARG A 65 14.78 -12.00 18.95
C ARG A 65 16.23 -11.70 18.56
N ASP A 66 16.72 -12.37 17.52
CA ASP A 66 18.11 -12.28 17.06
C ASP A 66 18.26 -11.42 15.81
N ALA A 67 17.19 -10.77 15.35
CA ALA A 67 17.20 -9.88 14.20
C ALA A 67 17.82 -8.51 14.52
N THR A 68 18.46 -7.90 13.52
CA THR A 68 18.77 -6.47 13.56
C THR A 68 17.46 -5.69 13.64
N VAL A 69 17.39 -4.70 14.53
CA VAL A 69 16.22 -3.82 14.61
C VAL A 69 16.61 -2.41 14.21
N MET A 70 15.89 -1.88 13.24
CA MET A 70 16.01 -0.48 12.83
C MET A 70 14.81 0.32 13.33
N VAL A 71 15.06 1.57 13.73
CA VAL A 71 14.05 2.53 14.17
C VAL A 71 14.13 3.79 13.32
N LEU A 72 13.01 4.47 13.18
CA LEU A 72 12.95 5.73 12.43
C LEU A 72 13.36 6.90 13.33
N GLY A 73 14.47 7.52 12.99
CA GLY A 73 14.90 8.80 13.55
C GLY A 73 14.60 9.98 12.60
N PRO A 74 14.96 11.20 13.02
CA PRO A 74 14.71 12.41 12.22
C PRO A 74 15.50 12.45 10.90
N HIS A 75 16.53 11.62 10.76
CA HIS A 75 17.39 11.56 9.56
C HIS A 75 17.22 10.26 8.76
N GLY A 76 16.27 9.41 9.13
CA GLY A 76 16.02 8.13 8.49
C GLY A 76 16.10 6.97 9.46
N TYR A 77 16.06 5.76 8.91
CA TYR A 77 16.22 4.55 9.70
C TYR A 77 17.66 4.38 10.17
N GLU A 78 17.80 4.07 11.44
CA GLU A 78 19.07 3.76 12.10
C GLU A 78 19.01 2.43 12.84
N THR A 79 20.14 1.73 12.93
CA THR A 79 20.22 0.48 13.70
C THR A 79 20.12 0.79 15.20
N ALA A 80 19.06 0.27 15.81
CA ALA A 80 18.82 0.35 17.25
C ALA A 80 19.40 -0.85 18.00
N VAL A 81 19.32 -2.04 17.37
CA VAL A 81 19.83 -3.30 17.91
C VAL A 81 20.56 -4.04 16.79
N ALA A 82 21.80 -4.44 17.03
CA ALA A 82 22.54 -5.31 16.13
C ALA A 82 22.05 -6.76 16.30
N GLY A 83 21.71 -7.40 15.17
CA GLY A 83 21.26 -8.79 15.14
C GLY A 83 22.37 -9.81 14.94
N LYS A 84 21.99 -11.10 14.87
CA LYS A 84 22.91 -12.23 14.69
C LYS A 84 22.47 -13.20 13.60
N ASN A 85 21.27 -13.02 13.03
CA ASN A 85 20.66 -13.94 12.06
C ASN A 85 20.40 -13.31 10.70
N ASP A 86 20.96 -12.11 10.45
CA ASP A 86 20.86 -11.32 9.22
C ASP A 86 19.43 -10.90 8.82
N PHE A 87 18.42 -11.19 9.64
CA PHE A 87 17.10 -10.59 9.50
C PHE A 87 17.12 -9.13 9.95
N VAL A 88 16.31 -8.31 9.31
CA VAL A 88 16.12 -6.91 9.69
C VAL A 88 14.65 -6.63 9.96
N CYS A 89 14.32 -6.26 11.21
CA CYS A 89 12.97 -5.87 11.61
C CYS A 89 12.90 -4.36 11.79
N MET A 90 11.79 -3.76 11.37
CA MET A 90 11.55 -2.33 11.47
C MET A 90 10.05 -2.04 11.46
N VAL A 91 9.66 -0.80 11.71
CA VAL A 91 8.29 -0.34 11.53
C VAL A 91 8.25 0.60 10.33
N GLU A 92 7.68 0.16 9.23
CA GLU A 92 7.47 1.01 8.07
C GLU A 92 6.39 2.06 8.33
N ARG A 93 6.40 3.11 7.54
CA ARG A 93 5.44 4.23 7.59
C ARG A 93 4.63 4.27 6.30
N ALA A 94 3.60 5.09 6.30
CA ALA A 94 2.62 5.20 5.22
C ALA A 94 3.22 5.45 3.82
N TRP A 95 4.37 6.11 3.74
CA TRP A 95 5.04 6.33 2.45
C TRP A 95 5.61 5.06 1.81
N MET A 96 5.51 3.90 2.48
CA MET A 96 5.78 2.59 1.86
C MET A 96 4.54 2.01 1.18
N ASN A 97 3.36 2.56 1.40
CA ASN A 97 2.16 2.20 0.63
C ASN A 97 2.36 2.49 -0.87
N PRO A 98 1.53 1.89 -1.74
CA PRO A 98 1.47 2.23 -3.15
C PRO A 98 1.33 3.73 -3.38
N PHE A 99 1.95 4.24 -4.46
CA PHE A 99 1.91 5.67 -4.76
C PHE A 99 0.51 6.23 -5.07
N ASP A 100 -0.44 5.38 -5.44
CA ASP A 100 -1.86 5.76 -5.66
C ASP A 100 -2.71 5.64 -4.38
N SER A 101 -2.16 5.11 -3.28
CA SER A 101 -2.87 4.99 -2.02
C SER A 101 -3.32 6.36 -1.50
N PRO A 102 -4.61 6.51 -1.12
CA PRO A 102 -5.10 7.71 -0.47
C PRO A 102 -4.50 7.91 0.94
N GLU A 103 -3.88 6.87 1.49
CA GLU A 103 -3.27 6.87 2.82
C GLU A 103 -1.74 6.99 2.78
N PHE A 104 -1.16 7.35 1.63
CA PHE A 104 0.29 7.49 1.47
C PHE A 104 0.93 8.43 2.53
N TRP A 105 0.21 9.42 3.00
CA TRP A 105 0.65 10.35 4.04
C TRP A 105 -0.03 10.15 5.39
N ASN A 106 -0.63 8.97 5.65
CA ASN A 106 -1.28 8.71 6.94
C ASN A 106 -0.24 8.64 8.08
N PRO A 107 -0.20 9.62 9.01
CA PRO A 107 0.82 9.65 10.06
C PRO A 107 0.62 8.57 11.13
N LYS A 108 -0.54 7.92 11.18
CA LYS A 108 -0.83 6.85 12.13
C LYS A 108 -0.29 5.50 11.68
N ASN A 109 0.02 5.35 10.37
CA ASN A 109 0.46 4.06 9.83
C ASN A 109 1.71 3.55 10.58
N ARG A 110 1.61 2.31 11.02
CA ARG A 110 2.65 1.55 11.72
C ARG A 110 2.62 0.12 11.18
N SER A 111 3.55 -0.19 10.30
CA SER A 111 3.62 -1.47 9.59
C SER A 111 4.87 -2.23 10.02
N PRO A 112 4.82 -2.99 11.12
CA PRO A 112 5.95 -3.84 11.51
C PRO A 112 6.25 -4.87 10.44
N ILE A 113 7.52 -4.93 10.02
CA ILE A 113 8.01 -5.84 9.00
C ILE A 113 9.36 -6.42 9.43
N CYS A 114 9.58 -7.71 9.18
CA CYS A 114 10.88 -8.36 9.30
C CYS A 114 11.29 -8.93 7.95
N LEU A 115 12.33 -8.37 7.38
CA LEU A 115 12.93 -8.80 6.12
C LEU A 115 13.91 -9.95 6.37
N ASN A 116 13.83 -11.00 5.56
CA ASN A 116 14.85 -12.06 5.58
C ASN A 116 16.16 -11.58 4.94
N PRO A 117 17.28 -12.32 5.05
CA PRO A 117 18.57 -11.86 4.53
C PRO A 117 18.56 -11.41 3.06
N PRO A 118 17.95 -12.15 2.10
CA PRO A 118 17.82 -11.67 0.72
C PRO A 118 17.04 -10.35 0.60
N ALA A 119 15.90 -10.22 1.30
CA ALA A 119 15.11 -8.98 1.27
C ALA A 119 15.82 -7.83 1.98
N ALA A 120 16.57 -8.10 3.05
CA ALA A 120 17.38 -7.09 3.73
C ALA A 120 18.48 -6.51 2.81
N ARG A 121 19.00 -7.32 1.88
CA ARG A 121 19.98 -6.85 0.89
C ARG A 121 19.36 -6.15 -0.30
N THR A 122 18.14 -6.50 -0.71
CA THR A 122 17.59 -6.09 -2.01
C THR A 122 16.31 -5.24 -1.92
N VAL A 123 15.48 -5.43 -0.88
CA VAL A 123 14.24 -4.66 -0.68
C VAL A 123 14.47 -3.49 0.30
N LEU A 124 15.18 -3.71 1.40
CA LEU A 124 15.47 -2.67 2.38
C LEU A 124 16.09 -1.39 1.78
N PRO A 125 17.05 -1.46 0.82
CA PRO A 125 17.60 -0.26 0.19
C PRO A 125 16.54 0.66 -0.41
N LEU A 126 15.48 0.11 -1.01
CA LEU A 126 14.35 0.88 -1.53
C LEU A 126 13.57 1.57 -0.41
N THR A 127 13.25 0.84 0.67
CA THR A 127 12.58 1.41 1.86
C THR A 127 13.37 2.58 2.45
N VAL A 128 14.69 2.41 2.57
CA VAL A 128 15.60 3.46 3.08
C VAL A 128 15.64 4.65 2.13
N MET A 129 15.71 4.42 0.83
CA MET A 129 15.70 5.48 -0.18
C MET A 129 14.41 6.29 -0.14
N ARG A 130 13.23 5.64 -0.19
CA ARG A 130 11.92 6.32 -0.11
C ARG A 130 11.83 7.17 1.16
N THR A 131 12.24 6.60 2.29
CA THR A 131 12.25 7.31 3.57
C THR A 131 13.15 8.55 3.53
N LYS A 132 14.37 8.46 3.00
CA LYS A 132 15.29 9.62 2.88
C LYS A 132 14.71 10.73 2.00
N LEU A 133 14.07 10.35 0.88
CA LEU A 133 13.42 11.32 -0.02
C LEU A 133 12.27 12.06 0.68
N VAL A 134 11.42 11.31 1.41
CA VAL A 134 10.32 11.88 2.18
C VAL A 134 10.85 12.83 3.26
N LEU A 135 11.86 12.43 4.02
CA LEU A 135 12.47 13.28 5.06
C LEU A 135 13.17 14.50 4.48
N ALA A 136 13.61 14.45 3.23
CA ALA A 136 14.11 15.60 2.48
C ALA A 136 12.99 16.53 1.96
N GLY A 137 11.73 16.29 2.32
CA GLY A 137 10.59 17.12 1.94
C GLY A 137 10.09 16.92 0.52
N LYS A 138 10.44 15.80 -0.13
CA LYS A 138 9.98 15.48 -1.47
C LYS A 138 8.48 15.17 -1.49
N SER A 139 7.76 15.69 -2.48
CA SER A 139 6.39 15.30 -2.77
C SER A 139 6.30 13.83 -3.17
N LYS A 140 5.10 13.26 -3.11
CA LYS A 140 4.84 11.88 -3.53
C LYS A 140 5.29 11.62 -4.97
N GLU A 141 5.01 12.56 -5.85
CA GLU A 141 5.39 12.51 -7.26
C GLU A 141 6.92 12.55 -7.43
N GLU A 142 7.61 13.44 -6.70
CA GLU A 142 9.09 13.50 -6.73
C GLU A 142 9.72 12.23 -6.17
N VAL A 143 9.16 11.63 -5.10
CA VAL A 143 9.62 10.35 -4.57
C VAL A 143 9.48 9.27 -5.65
N LYS A 144 8.32 9.17 -6.29
CA LYS A 144 8.05 8.21 -7.37
C LYS A 144 9.04 8.34 -8.52
N GLU A 145 9.23 9.56 -9.04
CA GLU A 145 10.18 9.79 -10.14
C GLU A 145 11.63 9.53 -9.74
N SER A 146 12.01 9.84 -8.50
CA SER A 146 13.35 9.54 -7.99
C SER A 146 13.59 8.03 -7.88
N VAL A 147 12.60 7.27 -7.41
CA VAL A 147 12.68 5.79 -7.36
C VAL A 147 12.80 5.22 -8.77
N LYS A 148 11.97 5.69 -9.71
CA LYS A 148 12.04 5.28 -11.10
C LYS A 148 13.43 5.53 -11.70
N ALA A 149 13.95 6.73 -11.51
CA ALA A 149 15.28 7.08 -12.01
C ALA A 149 16.40 6.23 -11.40
N ALA A 150 16.33 5.89 -10.11
CA ALA A 150 17.31 5.02 -9.46
C ALA A 150 17.27 3.58 -10.00
N ILE A 151 16.07 3.06 -10.31
CA ILE A 151 15.89 1.75 -10.92
C ILE A 151 16.48 1.74 -12.34
N GLU A 152 16.15 2.74 -13.17
CA GLU A 152 16.65 2.86 -14.53
C GLU A 152 18.18 2.97 -14.58
N LYS A 153 18.77 3.63 -13.58
CA LYS A 153 20.24 3.77 -13.44
C LYS A 153 20.91 2.59 -12.73
N LYS A 154 20.14 1.58 -12.29
CA LYS A 154 20.64 0.44 -11.51
C LYS A 154 21.35 0.85 -10.22
N GLU A 155 20.88 1.92 -9.57
CA GLU A 155 21.39 2.40 -8.28
C GLU A 155 20.83 1.57 -7.10
N LEU A 156 19.75 0.82 -7.32
CA LEU A 156 19.19 -0.14 -6.39
C LEU A 156 19.63 -1.57 -6.77
N PRO A 157 19.87 -2.44 -5.79
CA PRO A 157 20.23 -3.82 -6.07
C PRO A 157 19.10 -4.57 -6.79
N GLU A 158 19.47 -5.50 -7.65
CA GLU A 158 18.50 -6.43 -8.25
C GLU A 158 17.92 -7.35 -7.18
N LEU A 159 16.64 -7.70 -7.34
CA LEU A 159 15.95 -8.55 -6.38
C LEU A 159 16.59 -9.93 -6.30
N GLU A 160 16.98 -10.34 -5.11
CA GLU A 160 17.57 -11.64 -4.84
C GLU A 160 16.49 -12.72 -4.70
N ALA A 161 16.73 -13.89 -5.29
CA ALA A 161 15.81 -15.01 -5.17
C ALA A 161 15.60 -15.43 -3.70
N GLY A 162 14.34 -15.70 -3.35
CA GLY A 162 13.95 -16.06 -1.99
C GLY A 162 13.79 -14.87 -1.04
N ALA A 163 13.81 -13.63 -1.58
CA ALA A 163 13.49 -12.44 -0.78
C ALA A 163 12.06 -12.53 -0.25
N MET A 164 11.89 -12.38 1.07
CA MET A 164 10.60 -12.41 1.73
C MET A 164 10.59 -11.58 3.01
N SER A 165 9.38 -11.29 3.50
CA SER A 165 9.19 -10.63 4.78
C SER A 165 8.05 -11.25 5.58
N TYR A 166 8.10 -11.02 6.89
CA TYR A 166 7.03 -11.30 7.84
C TYR A 166 6.30 -10.01 8.15
N MET A 167 4.97 -10.03 8.11
CA MET A 167 4.07 -8.99 8.58
C MET A 167 2.97 -9.61 9.43
N MET A 168 3.35 -10.14 10.59
CA MET A 168 2.48 -10.94 11.47
C MET A 168 2.13 -10.22 12.78
N SER A 169 2.26 -8.89 12.80
CA SER A 169 1.96 -8.11 14.01
C SER A 169 0.47 -7.86 14.18
N LYS A 170 -0.09 -8.20 15.32
CA LYS A 170 -1.45 -7.80 15.70
C LYS A 170 -1.55 -6.32 16.07
N ASP A 171 -0.41 -5.69 16.37
CA ASP A 171 -0.31 -4.28 16.79
C ASP A 171 -0.04 -3.33 15.61
N ALA A 172 -0.08 -3.85 14.37
CA ALA A 172 0.05 -3.03 13.19
C ALA A 172 -1.16 -2.13 12.98
N TYR A 173 -0.95 -0.92 12.47
CA TYR A 173 -1.99 0.00 12.04
C TYR A 173 -1.74 0.39 10.59
N LEU A 174 -2.51 -0.16 9.66
CA LEU A 174 -2.27 0.02 8.23
C LEU A 174 -3.20 1.06 7.60
N THR A 175 -4.44 1.20 8.06
CA THR A 175 -5.46 2.03 7.42
C THR A 175 -6.52 2.50 8.42
N ASP A 176 -7.10 3.69 8.16
CA ASP A 176 -8.25 4.24 8.90
C ASP A 176 -9.58 3.56 8.53
N LYS A 177 -9.62 2.79 7.45
CA LYS A 177 -10.88 2.19 6.97
C LYS A 177 -11.43 1.10 7.89
N GLY A 178 -10.68 0.78 8.93
CA GLY A 178 -11.00 -0.34 9.79
C GLY A 178 -10.78 -1.67 9.04
N GLY A 179 -10.65 -2.72 9.75
CA GLY A 179 -10.35 -4.03 9.21
C GLY A 179 -9.19 -4.64 9.96
N HIS A 180 -9.19 -5.93 10.03
CA HIS A 180 -8.10 -6.64 10.67
C HIS A 180 -6.90 -6.67 9.73
N ASN A 181 -5.72 -6.35 10.26
CA ASN A 181 -4.51 -6.76 9.62
C ASN A 181 -4.56 -8.27 9.46
N MET A 182 -4.31 -8.74 8.27
CA MET A 182 -4.07 -10.15 8.05
C MET A 182 -2.64 -10.45 8.44
N ALA A 183 -2.44 -11.43 9.35
CA ALA A 183 -1.10 -11.95 9.59
C ALA A 183 -0.62 -12.69 8.34
N HIS A 184 0.46 -12.20 7.72
CA HIS A 184 0.91 -12.73 6.43
C HIS A 184 2.42 -12.70 6.25
N LEU A 185 2.87 -13.48 5.28
CA LEU A 185 4.19 -13.41 4.68
C LEU A 185 4.08 -12.72 3.33
N MET A 186 5.08 -11.94 2.95
CA MET A 186 5.24 -11.43 1.59
C MET A 186 6.46 -12.10 0.95
N PHE A 187 6.28 -12.60 -0.27
CA PHE A 187 7.35 -13.09 -1.12
C PHE A 187 7.54 -12.09 -2.26
N TYR A 188 8.77 -11.65 -2.46
CA TYR A 188 9.13 -10.69 -3.49
C TYR A 188 9.64 -11.40 -4.72
N MET A 189 9.09 -11.07 -5.88
CA MET A 189 9.40 -11.69 -7.17
C MET A 189 9.71 -10.63 -8.21
N PRO A 190 10.52 -10.94 -9.21
CA PRO A 190 10.68 -10.05 -10.36
C PRO A 190 9.34 -9.79 -11.04
N LEU A 191 9.13 -8.55 -11.47
CA LEU A 191 7.93 -8.11 -12.17
C LEU A 191 7.61 -9.04 -13.37
N GLY A 192 6.35 -9.45 -13.47
CA GLY A 192 5.87 -10.31 -14.55
C GLY A 192 6.18 -11.79 -14.38
N THR A 193 6.57 -12.23 -13.17
CA THR A 193 6.75 -13.66 -12.87
C THR A 193 5.40 -14.38 -12.95
N VAL A 194 5.32 -15.38 -13.84
CA VAL A 194 4.11 -16.18 -14.03
C VAL A 194 4.16 -17.43 -13.14
N TRP A 195 3.27 -17.52 -12.18
CA TRP A 195 3.22 -18.59 -11.18
C TRP A 195 2.07 -19.59 -11.40
N GLY A 196 1.32 -19.44 -12.51
CA GLY A 196 0.11 -20.24 -12.73
C GLY A 196 -1.04 -19.90 -11.79
N ALA A 197 -0.87 -18.92 -10.91
CA ALA A 197 -1.93 -18.39 -10.07
C ALA A 197 -2.73 -17.34 -10.83
N ASN A 198 -4.02 -17.21 -10.52
CA ASN A 198 -4.80 -16.12 -11.05
C ASN A 198 -4.27 -14.80 -10.50
N VAL A 199 -3.91 -13.89 -11.38
CA VAL A 199 -3.59 -12.52 -11.02
C VAL A 199 -4.88 -11.86 -10.56
N VAL A 200 -4.94 -11.47 -9.31
CA VAL A 200 -6.05 -10.68 -8.79
C VAL A 200 -5.74 -9.23 -9.09
N ASP A 201 -6.44 -8.66 -10.07
CA ASP A 201 -6.43 -7.22 -10.30
C ASP A 201 -7.01 -6.53 -9.06
N SER A 202 -6.35 -5.48 -8.59
CA SER A 202 -6.81 -4.67 -7.45
C SER A 202 -8.20 -4.06 -7.61
N SER A 203 -8.76 -4.11 -8.81
CA SER A 203 -10.15 -3.71 -9.10
C SER A 203 -11.18 -4.83 -8.87
N ASN A 204 -10.75 -6.07 -8.75
CA ASN A 204 -11.64 -7.19 -8.47
C ASN A 204 -11.67 -7.48 -6.97
N GLU A 205 -12.86 -7.58 -6.44
CA GLU A 205 -13.08 -8.07 -5.08
C GLU A 205 -12.37 -9.42 -4.94
N VAL A 206 -11.36 -9.43 -4.11
CA VAL A 206 -10.63 -10.64 -3.78
C VAL A 206 -11.60 -11.56 -3.07
N SER A 207 -11.93 -12.68 -3.68
CA SER A 207 -12.55 -13.77 -2.93
C SER A 207 -11.61 -14.11 -1.78
N GLU A 208 -12.13 -14.12 -0.55
CA GLU A 208 -11.41 -14.38 0.68
C GLU A 208 -10.30 -15.43 0.47
N PRO A 209 -9.01 -15.09 0.69
CA PRO A 209 -7.93 -16.03 0.48
C PRO A 209 -8.09 -17.20 1.44
N PHE A 210 -8.05 -18.41 0.92
CA PHE A 210 -7.98 -19.60 1.79
C PHE A 210 -6.69 -19.57 2.60
N PRO A 211 -6.66 -20.07 3.85
CA PRO A 211 -5.43 -20.26 4.60
C PRO A 211 -4.39 -20.99 3.75
N GLY A 212 -3.21 -20.39 3.59
CA GLY A 212 -2.15 -20.94 2.75
C GLY A 212 -2.35 -20.79 1.24
N SER A 213 -3.41 -20.10 0.79
CA SER A 213 -3.53 -19.69 -0.60
C SER A 213 -2.60 -18.51 -0.88
N PRO A 214 -1.72 -18.58 -1.87
CA PRO A 214 -0.96 -17.41 -2.30
C PRO A 214 -1.93 -16.39 -2.91
N LEU A 215 -1.97 -15.20 -2.33
CA LEU A 215 -2.60 -14.06 -2.93
C LEU A 215 -1.53 -13.30 -3.70
N LEU A 216 -1.60 -13.34 -5.03
CA LEU A 216 -0.75 -12.52 -5.87
C LEU A 216 -1.29 -11.08 -5.85
N LEU A 217 -0.60 -10.20 -5.18
CA LEU A 217 -0.75 -8.77 -5.40
C LEU A 217 0.07 -8.44 -6.65
N ALA A 218 -0.60 -8.53 -7.80
CA ALA A 218 0.01 -8.09 -9.04
C ALA A 218 0.42 -6.61 -8.96
N PRO A 219 1.38 -6.17 -9.76
CA PRO A 219 1.84 -4.79 -9.86
C PRO A 219 0.79 -3.87 -10.51
N SER A 220 -0.47 -4.18 -10.35
CA SER A 220 -1.62 -3.43 -10.83
C SER A 220 -1.75 -2.03 -10.23
N TYR A 221 -0.81 -1.65 -9.37
CA TYR A 221 -0.59 -0.25 -9.02
C TYR A 221 -0.15 0.50 -10.26
N LYS A 222 -1.14 0.98 -11.04
CA LYS A 222 -0.87 1.77 -12.24
C LYS A 222 0.20 2.80 -11.97
N GLY A 223 1.36 2.59 -12.59
CA GLY A 223 2.49 3.49 -12.48
C GLY A 223 3.35 3.31 -11.23
N ASN A 224 3.33 2.13 -10.56
CA ASN A 224 4.39 1.78 -9.64
C ASN A 224 5.70 1.57 -10.44
N PRO A 225 6.78 2.31 -10.13
CA PRO A 225 8.06 2.16 -10.81
C PRO A 225 8.83 0.91 -10.37
N GLU A 226 8.44 0.27 -9.28
CA GLU A 226 9.17 -0.84 -8.67
C GLU A 226 8.99 -2.12 -9.47
N PRO A 227 10.07 -2.78 -9.92
CA PRO A 227 10.00 -3.96 -10.76
C PRO A 227 9.80 -5.24 -9.93
N ILE A 228 8.87 -5.19 -8.96
CA ILE A 228 8.66 -6.24 -7.97
C ILE A 228 7.18 -6.61 -7.93
N ASP A 229 6.91 -7.89 -8.08
CA ASP A 229 5.64 -8.51 -7.74
C ASP A 229 5.69 -9.02 -6.30
N MET A 230 4.57 -9.00 -5.60
CA MET A 230 4.47 -9.52 -4.24
C MET A 230 3.39 -10.59 -4.14
N PHE A 231 3.77 -11.72 -3.54
CA PHE A 231 2.82 -12.70 -3.05
C PHE A 231 2.55 -12.49 -1.58
N LEU A 232 1.28 -12.43 -1.19
CA LEU A 232 0.89 -12.52 0.20
C LEU A 232 0.37 -13.91 0.52
N MET A 233 0.86 -14.48 1.61
CA MET A 233 0.37 -15.75 2.15
C MET A 233 -0.08 -15.53 3.58
N GLY A 234 -1.40 -15.65 3.82
CA GLY A 234 -1.97 -15.61 5.17
C GLY A 234 -1.43 -16.75 6.04
N THR A 235 -1.12 -16.46 7.29
CA THR A 235 -0.56 -17.46 8.21
C THR A 235 -1.57 -18.03 9.20
N GLY A 236 -2.76 -17.41 9.36
CA GLY A 236 -3.78 -17.81 10.33
C GLY A 236 -3.36 -17.65 11.79
N VAL A 237 -2.13 -17.20 12.07
CA VAL A 237 -1.61 -16.91 13.40
C VAL A 237 -0.78 -15.64 13.41
N TRP A 238 -0.84 -14.92 14.52
CA TRP A 238 0.03 -13.78 14.78
C TRP A 238 1.45 -14.24 15.15
N SER A 239 2.39 -13.32 15.19
CA SER A 239 3.79 -13.60 15.53
C SER A 239 3.99 -14.21 16.92
N ASP A 240 3.05 -13.97 17.84
CA ASP A 240 3.04 -14.55 19.19
C ASP A 240 2.39 -15.94 19.26
N GLY A 241 1.97 -16.51 18.12
CA GLY A 241 1.33 -17.83 18.02
C GLY A 241 -0.17 -17.83 18.31
N THR A 242 -0.78 -16.69 18.67
CA THR A 242 -2.23 -16.61 18.86
C THR A 242 -2.95 -16.60 17.52
N ALA A 243 -4.20 -17.12 17.46
CA ALA A 243 -4.98 -17.16 16.24
C ALA A 243 -5.21 -15.75 15.67
N ALA A 244 -4.96 -15.59 14.38
CA ALA A 244 -5.29 -14.38 13.64
C ALA A 244 -6.64 -14.56 12.95
N PRO A 245 -7.49 -13.52 12.89
CA PRO A 245 -8.68 -13.56 12.04
C PRO A 245 -8.25 -13.70 10.58
N MET A 246 -9.03 -14.46 9.85
CA MET A 246 -8.88 -14.66 8.40
C MET A 246 -9.99 -13.95 7.68
#